data_8535eeaf076dd89080903a6c4e7b9920
#
_entry.id   8535eeaf076dd89080903a6c4e7b9920
#
_cell.length_a   1.000
_cell.length_b   1.000
_cell.length_c   1.000
_cell.angle_alpha   90.00
_cell.angle_beta   90.00
_cell.angle_gamma   90.00
#
_symmetry.space_group_name_H-M   'P 1'
#
loop_
_entity.id
_entity.type
_entity.pdbx_description
1 polymer ?
#
loop_
_entity_poly.entity_id
_entity_poly.type
_entity_poly.pdbx_seq_one_letter_code
_entity_poly.pdbx_strand_id
1 'polypeptide(L)'
;MAIAKKVKRKHVGSDFEDFLRDEGRLEEATAIALKRVIAWEIQQAMEKANVTQAEMARRMRTSRAVIRRLLDRDDPSVTLTTISKAANALGKNVVVKLAA
;
A
#
# COMPACT_ATOMS: atom_id res chain seq x y z
N MET A 1 -17.87 -16.33 -1.53
CA MET A 1 -16.56 -16.06 -0.98
C MET A 1 -15.53 -17.08 -1.44
N ALA A 2 -14.43 -16.61 -1.92
CA ALA A 2 -13.37 -17.49 -2.41
C ALA A 2 -12.79 -18.40 -1.33
N ILE A 3 -12.72 -17.93 -0.09
CA ILE A 3 -12.20 -18.69 1.03
C ILE A 3 -13.01 -19.95 1.30
N ALA A 4 -14.33 -19.85 1.19
CA ALA A 4 -15.21 -20.99 1.42
C ALA A 4 -14.93 -22.13 0.46
N LYS A 5 -14.50 -21.84 -0.74
CA LYS A 5 -14.17 -22.88 -1.72
C LYS A 5 -12.90 -23.63 -1.34
N LYS A 6 -11.94 -22.93 -0.73
CA LYS A 6 -10.68 -23.56 -0.32
C LYS A 6 -10.84 -24.46 0.88
N VAL A 7 -11.83 -24.22 1.70
CA VAL A 7 -12.09 -25.03 2.88
C VAL A 7 -12.60 -26.41 2.52
N LYS A 8 -13.04 -26.63 1.29
CA LYS A 8 -13.56 -27.92 0.84
C LYS A 8 -12.50 -28.93 0.51
N ARG A 9 -11.45 -29.00 1.25
CA ARG A 9 -10.36 -29.93 0.96
C ARG A 9 -10.47 -31.20 1.75
N LYS A 10 -9.60 -32.15 1.41
CA LYS A 10 -9.72 -33.50 1.84
C LYS A 10 -9.30 -33.75 3.28
N HIS A 11 -8.29 -33.06 3.74
CA HIS A 11 -7.68 -33.29 5.06
C HIS A 11 -7.95 -32.13 5.97
N VAL A 12 -8.61 -32.38 7.06
CA VAL A 12 -9.00 -31.32 8.00
C VAL A 12 -7.80 -30.52 8.49
N GLY A 13 -6.75 -31.20 8.93
CA GLY A 13 -5.55 -30.51 9.41
C GLY A 13 -4.82 -29.73 8.34
N SER A 14 -4.61 -30.37 7.19
CA SER A 14 -3.98 -29.76 6.03
C SER A 14 -4.78 -28.59 5.49
N ASP A 15 -6.09 -28.77 5.43
CA ASP A 15 -6.99 -27.73 4.94
C ASP A 15 -6.96 -26.51 5.84
N PHE A 16 -6.88 -26.72 7.14
CA PHE A 16 -6.81 -25.61 8.09
C PHE A 16 -5.50 -24.84 7.95
N GLU A 17 -4.39 -25.55 7.81
CA GLU A 17 -3.10 -24.90 7.60
C GLU A 17 -3.05 -24.15 6.29
N ASP A 18 -3.61 -24.72 5.22
CA ASP A 18 -3.70 -24.05 3.93
C ASP A 18 -4.58 -22.81 4.01
N PHE A 19 -5.67 -22.90 4.75
CA PHE A 19 -6.57 -21.76 4.97
C PHE A 19 -5.84 -20.62 5.66
N LEU A 20 -5.07 -20.91 6.71
CA LEU A 20 -4.30 -19.90 7.41
C LEU A 20 -3.26 -19.24 6.51
N ARG A 21 -2.58 -20.04 5.69
CA ARG A 21 -1.61 -19.51 4.74
C ARG A 21 -2.26 -18.64 3.66
N ASP A 22 -3.41 -19.08 3.17
CA ASP A 22 -4.16 -18.33 2.16
C ASP A 22 -4.65 -17.01 2.71
N GLU A 23 -5.08 -16.98 3.98
CA GLU A 23 -5.48 -15.71 4.60
C GLU A 23 -4.30 -14.77 4.75
N GLY A 24 -3.15 -15.29 5.18
CA GLY A 24 -1.94 -14.48 5.28
C GLY A 24 -1.54 -13.90 3.93
N ARG A 25 -1.59 -14.71 2.88
CA ARG A 25 -1.30 -14.23 1.53
C ARG A 25 -2.32 -13.23 1.03
N LEU A 26 -3.58 -13.41 1.38
CA LEU A 26 -4.64 -12.49 1.00
C LEU A 26 -4.44 -11.12 1.66
N GLU A 27 -4.12 -11.10 2.94
CA GLU A 27 -3.83 -9.86 3.65
C GLU A 27 -2.62 -9.14 3.05
N GLU A 28 -1.56 -9.89 2.77
CA GLU A 28 -0.37 -9.35 2.15
C GLU A 28 -0.66 -8.81 0.76
N ALA A 29 -1.41 -9.56 -0.05
CA ALA A 29 -1.80 -9.11 -1.39
C ALA A 29 -2.67 -7.87 -1.34
N THR A 30 -3.53 -7.77 -0.34
CA THR A 30 -4.36 -6.58 -0.14
C THR A 30 -3.51 -5.37 0.22
N ALA A 31 -2.53 -5.56 1.11
CA ALA A 31 -1.62 -4.48 1.49
C ALA A 31 -0.81 -3.99 0.29
N ILE A 32 -0.33 -4.91 -0.55
CA ILE A 32 0.40 -4.54 -1.76
C ILE A 32 -0.51 -3.79 -2.73
N ALA A 33 -1.75 -4.27 -2.91
CA ALA A 33 -2.70 -3.61 -3.79
C ALA A 33 -3.01 -2.19 -3.33
N LEU A 34 -3.19 -1.99 -2.02
CA LEU A 34 -3.41 -0.67 -1.45
C LEU A 34 -2.19 0.22 -1.68
N LYS A 35 -1.00 -0.31 -1.48
CA LYS A 35 0.23 0.47 -1.70
C LYS A 35 0.37 0.88 -3.16
N ARG A 36 0.00 0.03 -4.10
CA ARG A 36 0.04 0.37 -5.51
C ARG A 36 -0.86 1.55 -5.84
N VAL A 37 -2.06 1.57 -5.26
CA VAL A 37 -2.98 2.69 -5.44
C VAL A 37 -2.40 3.96 -4.84
N ILE A 38 -1.88 3.88 -3.62
CA ILE A 38 -1.28 5.04 -2.94
C ILE A 38 -0.10 5.58 -3.72
N ALA A 39 0.80 4.72 -4.16
CA ALA A 39 1.97 5.13 -4.93
C ALA A 39 1.55 5.80 -6.24
N TRP A 40 0.56 5.23 -6.91
CA TRP A 40 0.04 5.80 -8.15
C TRP A 40 -0.57 7.18 -7.92
N GLU A 41 -1.40 7.32 -6.90
CA GLU A 41 -2.06 8.59 -6.56
C GLU A 41 -1.02 9.68 -6.27
N ILE A 42 -0.01 9.35 -5.47
CA ILE A 42 1.05 10.30 -5.14
C ILE A 42 1.83 10.68 -6.39
N GLN A 43 2.16 9.71 -7.22
CA GLN A 43 2.92 9.95 -8.43
C GLN A 43 2.15 10.84 -9.40
N GLN A 44 0.86 10.59 -9.58
CA GLN A 44 -0.01 11.42 -10.41
C GLN A 44 -0.06 12.87 -9.89
N ALA A 45 -0.19 13.03 -8.58
CA ALA A 45 -0.22 14.35 -7.97
C ALA A 45 1.11 15.09 -8.15
N MET A 46 2.23 14.37 -8.04
CA MET A 46 3.55 14.94 -8.30
C MET A 46 3.68 15.42 -9.73
N GLU A 47 3.26 14.60 -10.69
CA GLU A 47 3.34 14.96 -12.12
C GLU A 47 2.48 16.18 -12.44
N LYS A 48 1.27 16.23 -11.90
CA LYS A 48 0.38 17.38 -12.11
C LYS A 48 0.94 18.67 -11.54
N ALA A 49 1.66 18.56 -10.44
CA ALA A 49 2.25 19.72 -9.78
C ALA A 49 3.67 20.02 -10.25
N ASN A 50 4.21 19.22 -11.17
CA ASN A 50 5.59 19.32 -11.63
C ASN A 50 6.59 19.22 -10.48
N VAL A 51 6.35 18.31 -9.54
CA VAL A 51 7.20 18.09 -8.39
C VAL A 51 8.05 16.85 -8.63
N THR A 52 9.37 17.02 -8.55
CA THR A 52 10.31 15.92 -8.70
C THR A 52 10.47 15.16 -7.40
N GLN A 53 11.10 13.98 -7.47
CA GLN A 53 11.42 13.21 -6.25
C GLN A 53 12.33 14.01 -5.31
N ALA A 54 13.28 14.74 -5.87
CA ALA A 54 14.17 15.61 -5.08
C ALA A 54 13.38 16.70 -4.36
N GLU A 55 12.43 17.30 -5.04
CA GLU A 55 11.58 18.33 -4.44
C GLU A 55 10.68 17.74 -3.35
N MET A 56 10.14 16.55 -3.58
CA MET A 56 9.36 15.85 -2.55
C MET A 56 10.20 15.57 -1.31
N ALA A 57 11.42 15.08 -1.50
CA ALA A 57 12.34 14.84 -0.38
C ALA A 57 12.58 16.11 0.42
N ARG A 58 12.78 17.22 -0.28
CA ARG A 58 12.97 18.53 0.35
C ARG A 58 11.74 18.95 1.13
N ARG A 59 10.57 18.88 0.52
CA ARG A 59 9.31 19.30 1.14
C ARG A 59 8.96 18.44 2.35
N MET A 60 9.22 17.16 2.26
CA MET A 60 8.95 16.22 3.34
C MET A 60 10.07 16.14 4.37
N ARG A 61 11.17 16.84 4.12
CA ARG A 61 12.37 16.83 4.98
C ARG A 61 12.88 15.40 5.21
N THR A 62 13.05 14.69 4.12
CA THR A 62 13.48 13.30 4.15
C THR A 62 14.46 13.01 3.03
N SER A 63 14.93 11.78 2.92
CA SER A 63 15.88 11.37 1.90
C SER A 63 15.19 10.91 0.64
N ARG A 64 15.94 10.91 -0.48
CA ARG A 64 15.44 10.33 -1.73
C ARG A 64 15.13 8.85 -1.61
N ALA A 65 15.85 8.15 -0.74
CA ALA A 65 15.60 6.73 -0.50
C ALA A 65 14.20 6.51 0.07
N VAL A 66 13.76 7.39 0.98
CA VAL A 66 12.40 7.33 1.52
C VAL A 66 11.38 7.59 0.41
N ILE A 67 11.63 8.57 -0.45
CA ILE A 67 10.72 8.86 -1.57
C ILE A 67 10.65 7.68 -2.53
N ARG A 68 11.79 7.07 -2.87
CA ARG A 68 11.79 5.90 -3.74
C ARG A 68 10.98 4.75 -3.15
N ARG A 69 11.11 4.52 -1.84
CA ARG A 69 10.31 3.50 -1.15
C ARG A 69 8.83 3.83 -1.16
N LEU A 70 8.51 5.09 -0.95
CA LEU A 70 7.12 5.57 -0.97
C LEU A 70 6.47 5.29 -2.33
N LEU A 71 7.21 5.48 -3.41
CA LEU A 71 6.72 5.30 -4.77
C LEU A 71 6.88 3.86 -5.29
N ASP A 72 7.51 2.99 -4.52
CA ASP A 72 7.67 1.59 -4.90
C ASP A 72 6.34 0.88 -4.73
N ARG A 73 5.78 0.42 -5.84
CA ARG A 73 4.46 -0.21 -5.90
C ARG A 73 4.41 -1.56 -5.22
N ASP A 74 5.55 -2.20 -5.04
CA ASP A 74 5.61 -3.55 -4.51
C ASP A 74 6.07 -3.61 -3.06
N ASP A 75 6.38 -2.48 -2.46
CA ASP A 75 6.79 -2.39 -1.07
C ASP A 75 5.63 -1.87 -0.22
N PRO A 76 4.96 -2.72 0.56
CA PRO A 76 3.84 -2.29 1.39
C PRO A 76 4.28 -1.61 2.69
N SER A 77 5.57 -1.57 2.98
CA SER A 77 6.08 -1.01 4.24
C SER A 77 6.09 0.52 4.22
N VAL A 78 4.93 1.11 4.42
CA VAL A 78 4.78 2.56 4.49
C VAL A 78 3.92 2.89 5.71
N THR A 79 4.24 4.01 6.37
CA THR A 79 3.45 4.44 7.52
C THR A 79 2.41 5.47 7.09
N LEU A 80 1.34 5.57 7.87
CA LEU A 80 0.32 6.60 7.64
C LEU A 80 0.93 8.00 7.77
N THR A 81 1.90 8.16 8.66
CA THR A 81 2.60 9.44 8.82
C THR A 81 3.29 9.85 7.53
N THR A 82 3.99 8.92 6.89
CA THR A 82 4.68 9.20 5.62
C THR A 82 3.69 9.55 4.51
N ILE A 83 2.59 8.81 4.41
CA ILE A 83 1.55 9.10 3.42
C ILE A 83 0.96 10.48 3.65
N SER A 84 0.67 10.80 4.90
CA SER A 84 0.10 12.09 5.28
C SER A 84 1.05 13.24 4.94
N LYS A 85 2.34 13.08 5.23
CA LYS A 85 3.35 14.08 4.87
C LYS A 85 3.45 14.28 3.37
N ALA A 86 3.38 13.20 2.60
CA ALA A 86 3.43 13.27 1.14
C ALA A 86 2.23 14.06 0.60
N ALA A 87 1.05 13.75 1.10
CA ALA A 87 -0.17 14.46 0.69
C ALA A 87 -0.06 15.95 1.02
N ASN A 88 0.36 16.28 2.24
CA ASN A 88 0.52 17.68 2.65
C ASN A 88 1.53 18.41 1.80
N ALA A 89 2.63 17.76 1.44
CA ALA A 89 3.66 18.34 0.57
C ALA A 89 3.10 18.70 -0.81
N LEU A 90 2.02 18.04 -1.22
CA LEU A 90 1.35 18.29 -2.50
C LEU A 90 0.06 19.11 -2.34
N GLY A 91 -0.18 19.66 -1.15
CA GLY A 91 -1.37 20.46 -0.88
C GLY A 91 -2.66 19.64 -0.84
N LYS A 92 -2.56 18.36 -0.50
CA LYS A 92 -3.71 17.46 -0.50
C LYS A 92 -3.91 16.82 0.87
N ASN A 93 -5.05 16.22 1.07
CA ASN A 93 -5.39 15.49 2.29
C ASN A 93 -5.62 14.02 1.97
N VAL A 94 -5.30 13.17 2.94
CA VAL A 94 -5.57 11.73 2.83
C VAL A 94 -6.96 11.44 3.36
N VAL A 95 -7.74 10.70 2.59
CA VAL A 95 -9.05 10.23 3.01
C VAL A 95 -9.07 8.71 2.93
N VAL A 96 -9.39 8.07 4.03
CA VAL A 96 -9.48 6.61 4.11
C VAL A 96 -10.90 6.23 4.48
N LYS A 97 -11.45 5.27 3.75
CA LYS A 97 -12.80 4.76 4.02
C LYS A 97 -12.75 3.24 4.13
N LEU A 98 -13.52 2.72 5.06
CA LEU A 98 -13.69 1.29 5.17
C LEU A 98 -14.97 0.89 4.46
N ALA A 99 -14.84 -0.10 3.57
CA ALA A 99 -16.01 -0.65 2.89
C ALA A 99 -16.72 -1.64 3.81
N ALA A 100 -18.02 -1.68 3.71
CA ALA A 100 -18.85 -2.60 4.51
C ALA A 100 -18.71 -4.03 4.01
#